data_48de768718aef4d1296de5171f3d6424
#
_entry.id   48de768718aef4d1296de5171f3d6424
#
_cell.length_a   1.000
_cell.length_b   1.000
_cell.length_c   1.000
_cell.angle_alpha   90.00
_cell.angle_beta   90.00
_cell.angle_gamma   90.00
#
_symmetry.space_group_name_H-M   'P 1'
#
loop_
_entity.id
_entity.type
_entity.pdbx_description
1 polymer ?
#
loop_
_entity_poly.entity_id
_entity_poly.type
_entity_poly.pdbx_seq_one_letter_code
_entity_poly.pdbx_strand_id
1 'polypeptide(L)'
;ISKESYDSMQEILKSLRDKGVAVIGGERLEIEDPNEYYVKPALVMVEKIEDEMMQETFAPILYVKDYEDIKDAIHMQNDVKQGLSSSIFTNDIRESELFLSESGSDCGIANVNIGTSGAEIGGAFGGEKDTGGGRESGSDAWKNYMRRVTATINYGEELPLAQGVEF
;
A
#
# COMPACT_ATOMS: atom_id res chain seq x y z
N ILE A 1 -9.52 9.61 15.83
CA ILE A 1 -9.37 9.98 14.42
C ILE A 1 -9.88 11.40 14.19
N SER A 2 -9.62 12.00 13.04
CA SER A 2 -10.18 13.31 12.69
C SER A 2 -11.70 13.24 12.46
N LYS A 3 -12.36 14.41 12.49
CA LYS A 3 -13.79 14.47 12.17
C LYS A 3 -14.07 14.00 10.74
N GLU A 4 -13.25 14.42 9.78
CA GLU A 4 -13.39 14.05 8.37
C GLU A 4 -13.25 12.54 8.17
N SER A 5 -12.24 11.91 8.82
CA SER A 5 -12.06 10.45 8.78
C SER A 5 -13.23 9.71 9.43
N TYR A 6 -13.78 10.28 10.52
CA TYR A 6 -14.96 9.72 11.17
C TYR A 6 -16.18 9.80 10.25
N ASP A 7 -16.46 10.96 9.67
CA ASP A 7 -17.61 11.15 8.78
C ASP A 7 -17.51 10.19 7.58
N SER A 8 -16.34 10.12 6.93
CA SER A 8 -16.10 9.17 5.82
C SER A 8 -16.27 7.72 6.24
N MET A 9 -15.79 7.34 7.43
CA MET A 9 -15.98 6.00 7.98
C MET A 9 -17.46 5.67 8.14
N GLN A 10 -18.26 6.57 8.74
CA GLN A 10 -19.66 6.33 8.97
C GLN A 10 -20.45 6.25 7.65
N GLU A 11 -20.11 7.08 6.67
CA GLU A 11 -20.74 7.06 5.35
C GLU A 11 -20.50 5.72 4.64
N ILE A 12 -19.25 5.23 4.61
CA ILE A 12 -18.91 3.94 4.02
C ILE A 12 -19.60 2.80 4.75
N LEU A 13 -19.52 2.74 6.08
CA LEU A 13 -20.14 1.66 6.86
C LEU A 13 -21.66 1.66 6.71
N LYS A 14 -22.29 2.84 6.59
CA LYS A 14 -23.72 2.95 6.31
C LYS A 14 -24.05 2.41 4.92
N SER A 15 -23.31 2.82 3.88
CA SER A 15 -23.48 2.32 2.52
C SER A 15 -23.41 0.79 2.45
N LEU A 16 -22.41 0.21 3.12
CA LEU A 16 -22.24 -1.24 3.16
C LEU A 16 -23.39 -1.95 3.88
N ARG A 17 -23.86 -1.41 5.01
CA ARG A 17 -25.05 -1.95 5.72
C ARG A 17 -26.31 -1.87 4.87
N ASP A 18 -26.51 -0.76 4.17
CA ASP A 18 -27.66 -0.55 3.27
C ASP A 18 -27.64 -1.55 2.09
N LYS A 19 -26.47 -2.02 1.68
CA LYS A 19 -26.26 -3.11 0.70
C LYS A 19 -26.39 -4.52 1.30
N GLY A 20 -26.62 -4.65 2.60
CA GLY A 20 -26.75 -5.94 3.29
C GLY A 20 -25.42 -6.59 3.67
N VAL A 21 -24.30 -5.87 3.59
CA VAL A 21 -22.98 -6.36 3.99
C VAL A 21 -22.90 -6.44 5.52
N ALA A 22 -22.36 -7.52 6.04
CA ALA A 22 -22.16 -7.72 7.48
C ALA A 22 -21.04 -6.80 8.01
N VAL A 23 -21.41 -5.88 8.91
CA VAL A 23 -20.50 -4.92 9.54
C VAL A 23 -20.60 -5.03 11.05
N ILE A 24 -19.48 -5.30 11.71
CA ILE A 24 -19.36 -5.41 13.17
C ILE A 24 -18.49 -4.24 13.65
N GLY A 25 -18.93 -3.52 14.67
CA GLY A 25 -18.22 -2.36 15.22
C GLY A 25 -18.38 -1.09 14.41
N GLY A 26 -17.43 -0.18 14.52
CA GLY A 26 -17.43 1.11 13.83
C GLY A 26 -18.14 2.22 14.58
N GLU A 27 -18.73 1.95 15.75
CA GLU A 27 -19.44 2.96 16.54
C GLU A 27 -18.47 3.93 17.19
N ARG A 28 -18.87 5.19 17.32
CA ARG A 28 -18.19 6.17 18.16
C ARG A 28 -18.32 5.79 19.63
N LEU A 29 -17.25 5.93 20.37
CA LEU A 29 -17.29 5.82 21.81
C LEU A 29 -17.88 7.10 22.43
N GLU A 30 -18.75 6.95 23.42
CA GLU A 30 -19.22 8.06 24.24
C GLU A 30 -18.12 8.45 25.22
N ILE A 31 -17.62 9.68 25.07
CA ILE A 31 -16.60 10.26 25.92
C ILE A 31 -17.05 11.68 26.32
N GLU A 32 -16.40 12.26 27.35
CA GLU A 32 -16.79 13.55 27.90
C GLU A 32 -16.64 14.72 26.90
N ASP A 33 -15.60 14.69 26.04
CA ASP A 33 -15.40 15.73 25.03
C ASP A 33 -16.12 15.36 23.72
N PRO A 34 -17.14 16.13 23.30
CA PRO A 34 -17.86 15.88 22.06
C PRO A 34 -17.04 16.13 20.80
N ASN A 35 -15.89 16.78 20.89
CA ASN A 35 -14.99 17.04 19.75
C ASN A 35 -13.98 15.93 19.51
N GLU A 36 -13.89 14.93 20.38
CA GLU A 36 -13.00 13.81 20.21
C GLU A 36 -13.72 12.62 19.53
N TYR A 37 -13.07 12.04 18.52
CA TYR A 37 -13.62 10.97 17.69
C TYR A 37 -12.88 9.66 17.94
N TYR A 38 -13.16 9.04 19.10
CA TYR A 38 -12.76 7.65 19.37
C TYR A 38 -13.81 6.71 18.81
N VAL A 39 -13.36 5.73 18.02
CA VAL A 39 -14.23 4.76 17.38
C VAL A 39 -13.77 3.33 17.68
N LYS A 40 -14.71 2.41 17.75
CA LYS A 40 -14.38 0.98 17.71
C LYS A 40 -13.94 0.62 16.29
N PRO A 41 -12.92 -0.22 16.12
CA PRO A 41 -12.62 -0.79 14.81
C PRO A 41 -13.83 -1.47 14.21
N ALA A 42 -13.98 -1.35 12.89
CA ALA A 42 -15.02 -2.04 12.13
C ALA A 42 -14.44 -3.27 11.43
N LEU A 43 -15.16 -4.39 11.51
CA LEU A 43 -14.90 -5.60 10.74
C LEU A 43 -16.02 -5.75 9.70
N VAL A 44 -15.65 -5.87 8.45
CA VAL A 44 -16.58 -5.94 7.31
C VAL A 44 -16.30 -7.24 6.54
N MET A 45 -17.29 -8.15 6.54
CA MET A 45 -17.21 -9.40 5.80
C MET A 45 -17.76 -9.22 4.40
N VAL A 46 -16.92 -9.41 3.38
CA VAL A 46 -17.30 -9.13 1.99
C VAL A 46 -17.22 -10.38 1.10
N GLU A 47 -18.23 -10.57 0.27
CA GLU A 47 -18.21 -11.58 -0.79
C GLU A 47 -17.54 -11.05 -2.05
N LYS A 48 -17.67 -9.74 -2.30
CA LYS A 48 -17.09 -9.04 -3.43
C LYS A 48 -16.48 -7.72 -2.98
N ILE A 49 -15.35 -7.37 -3.57
CA ILE A 49 -14.73 -6.05 -3.39
C ILE A 49 -15.51 -5.03 -4.23
N GLU A 50 -15.98 -3.99 -3.58
CA GLU A 50 -16.74 -2.89 -4.18
C GLU A 50 -15.85 -1.65 -4.31
N ASP A 51 -16.24 -0.70 -5.17
CA ASP A 51 -15.46 0.51 -5.45
C ASP A 51 -15.16 1.36 -4.20
N GLU A 52 -16.08 1.39 -3.23
CA GLU A 52 -15.89 2.09 -1.96
C GLU A 52 -14.72 1.54 -1.14
N MET A 53 -14.45 0.23 -1.25
CA MET A 53 -13.36 -0.45 -0.54
C MET A 53 -11.99 -0.17 -1.16
N MET A 54 -11.97 0.26 -2.43
CA MET A 54 -10.76 0.60 -3.18
C MET A 54 -10.23 2.00 -2.84
N GLN A 55 -10.98 2.78 -2.05
CA GLN A 55 -10.59 4.12 -1.61
C GLN A 55 -10.07 4.09 -0.18
N GLU A 56 -9.01 4.84 0.07
CA GLU A 56 -8.45 4.97 1.40
C GLU A 56 -9.37 5.84 2.29
N THR A 57 -9.77 5.30 3.45
CA THR A 57 -10.70 5.97 4.37
C THR A 57 -10.01 6.67 5.54
N PHE A 58 -8.74 6.36 5.82
CA PHE A 58 -7.99 6.82 7.01
C PHE A 58 -8.72 6.54 8.34
N ALA A 59 -9.39 5.41 8.43
CA ALA A 59 -10.15 4.98 9.58
C ALA A 59 -9.97 3.48 9.84
N PRO A 60 -10.23 2.99 11.06
CA PRO A 60 -9.98 1.59 11.42
C PRO A 60 -11.11 0.68 10.87
N ILE A 61 -11.09 0.41 9.59
CA ILE A 61 -11.96 -0.56 8.91
C ILE A 61 -11.08 -1.71 8.40
N LEU A 62 -11.45 -2.94 8.75
CA LEU A 62 -10.85 -4.15 8.22
C LEU A 62 -11.86 -4.88 7.34
N TYR A 63 -11.59 -4.97 6.05
CA TYR A 63 -12.34 -5.81 5.12
C TYR A 63 -11.78 -7.23 5.13
N VAL A 64 -12.66 -8.21 5.21
CA VAL A 64 -12.32 -9.63 5.22
C VAL A 64 -13.03 -10.31 4.07
N LYS A 65 -12.26 -11.03 3.26
CA LYS A 65 -12.75 -11.81 2.13
C LYS A 65 -12.06 -13.16 2.11
N ASP A 66 -12.83 -14.21 1.93
CA ASP A 66 -12.33 -15.55 1.71
C ASP A 66 -11.79 -15.70 0.28
N TYR A 67 -10.79 -16.57 0.11
CA TYR A 67 -10.25 -16.97 -1.19
C TYR A 67 -9.98 -18.49 -1.18
N GLU A 68 -9.92 -19.09 -2.36
CA GLU A 68 -9.61 -20.52 -2.54
C GLU A 68 -8.20 -20.74 -3.10
N ASP A 69 -7.71 -19.84 -3.97
CA ASP A 69 -6.38 -19.92 -4.57
C ASP A 69 -5.55 -18.69 -4.17
N ILE A 70 -4.30 -18.93 -3.78
CA ILE A 70 -3.36 -17.86 -3.37
C ILE A 70 -3.09 -16.86 -4.50
N LYS A 71 -3.14 -17.30 -5.76
CA LYS A 71 -2.94 -16.38 -6.91
C LYS A 71 -4.10 -15.40 -7.05
N ASP A 72 -5.32 -15.87 -6.79
CA ASP A 72 -6.49 -14.99 -6.78
C ASP A 72 -6.40 -13.99 -5.63
N ALA A 73 -5.94 -14.42 -4.45
CA ALA A 73 -5.71 -13.51 -3.32
C ALA A 73 -4.65 -12.45 -3.65
N ILE A 74 -3.53 -12.83 -4.26
CA ILE A 74 -2.48 -11.90 -4.70
C ILE A 74 -3.02 -10.94 -5.77
N HIS A 75 -3.80 -11.44 -6.73
CA HIS A 75 -4.42 -10.60 -7.75
C HIS A 75 -5.37 -9.57 -7.13
N MET A 76 -6.26 -9.98 -6.24
CA MET A 76 -7.16 -9.08 -5.54
C MET A 76 -6.41 -8.04 -4.69
N GLN A 77 -5.34 -8.46 -3.99
CA GLN A 77 -4.50 -7.55 -3.23
C GLN A 77 -3.83 -6.49 -4.13
N ASN A 78 -3.37 -6.90 -5.31
CA ASN A 78 -2.67 -6.02 -6.25
C ASN A 78 -3.62 -5.11 -7.05
N ASP A 79 -4.92 -5.43 -7.11
CA ASP A 79 -5.94 -4.67 -7.87
C ASP A 79 -6.44 -3.42 -7.13
N VAL A 80 -5.56 -2.76 -6.38
CA VAL A 80 -5.81 -1.47 -5.75
C VAL A 80 -4.74 -0.47 -6.17
N LYS A 81 -5.04 0.82 -6.03
CA LYS A 81 -4.10 1.89 -6.42
C LYS A 81 -2.94 2.07 -5.45
N GLN A 82 -3.09 1.62 -4.23
CA GLN A 82 -2.09 1.69 -3.17
C GLN A 82 -1.19 0.46 -3.18
N GLY A 83 0.05 0.61 -2.75
CA GLY A 83 1.03 -0.47 -2.68
C GLY A 83 2.10 -0.22 -1.63
N LEU A 84 1.70 0.18 -0.41
CA LEU A 84 2.65 0.51 0.65
C LEU A 84 3.21 -0.76 1.30
N SER A 85 2.35 -1.56 1.93
CA SER A 85 2.77 -2.76 2.63
C SER A 85 1.75 -3.89 2.57
N SER A 86 2.27 -5.10 2.59
CA SER A 86 1.50 -6.33 2.55
C SER A 86 2.13 -7.40 3.43
N SER A 87 1.36 -8.43 3.75
CA SER A 87 1.86 -9.56 4.53
C SER A 87 1.11 -10.84 4.17
N ILE A 88 1.84 -11.95 4.15
CA ILE A 88 1.29 -13.31 4.10
C ILE A 88 1.62 -14.06 5.40
N PHE A 89 0.66 -14.83 5.89
CA PHE A 89 0.86 -15.77 7.00
C PHE A 89 0.66 -17.18 6.48
N THR A 90 1.75 -17.92 6.34
CA THR A 90 1.75 -19.27 5.77
C THR A 90 2.88 -20.12 6.35
N ASN A 91 2.69 -21.43 6.32
CA ASN A 91 3.73 -22.43 6.60
C ASN A 91 4.24 -23.09 5.31
N ASP A 92 3.67 -22.76 4.15
CA ASP A 92 4.12 -23.29 2.85
C ASP A 92 5.18 -22.35 2.26
N ILE A 93 6.38 -22.90 2.07
CA ILE A 93 7.51 -22.16 1.48
C ILE A 93 7.21 -21.70 0.04
N ARG A 94 6.41 -22.47 -0.71
CA ARG A 94 6.08 -22.13 -2.10
C ARG A 94 5.14 -20.95 -2.18
N GLU A 95 4.20 -20.84 -1.24
CA GLU A 95 3.33 -19.67 -1.13
C GLU A 95 4.12 -18.42 -0.75
N SER A 96 5.05 -18.54 0.22
CA SER A 96 5.90 -17.40 0.59
C SER A 96 6.82 -16.95 -0.54
N GLU A 97 7.44 -17.88 -1.26
CA GLU A 97 8.28 -17.57 -2.42
C GLU A 97 7.46 -16.94 -3.56
N LEU A 98 6.25 -17.44 -3.84
CA LEU A 98 5.34 -16.85 -4.81
C LEU A 98 4.97 -15.42 -4.40
N PHE A 99 4.62 -15.20 -3.13
CA PHE A 99 4.21 -13.89 -2.61
C PHE A 99 5.34 -12.85 -2.70
N LEU A 100 6.60 -13.26 -2.52
CA LEU A 100 7.78 -12.39 -2.60
C LEU A 100 8.37 -12.28 -4.01
N SER A 101 7.86 -13.06 -4.98
CA SER A 101 8.37 -13.04 -6.35
C SER A 101 7.91 -11.80 -7.14
N GLU A 102 8.44 -11.63 -8.35
CA GLU A 102 8.05 -10.58 -9.30
C GLU A 102 6.57 -10.62 -9.72
N SER A 103 5.93 -11.79 -9.60
CA SER A 103 4.50 -12.01 -9.85
C SER A 103 3.67 -12.04 -8.56
N GLY A 104 4.29 -11.74 -7.44
CA GLY A 104 3.66 -11.73 -6.12
C GLY A 104 3.10 -10.37 -5.72
N SER A 105 3.39 -9.95 -4.49
CA SER A 105 2.87 -8.71 -3.95
C SER A 105 3.47 -7.47 -4.59
N ASP A 106 2.62 -6.60 -5.14
CA ASP A 106 3.00 -5.30 -5.71
C ASP A 106 2.96 -4.20 -4.62
N CYS A 107 3.77 -4.40 -3.59
CA CYS A 107 3.94 -3.46 -2.49
C CYS A 107 5.42 -3.19 -2.23
N GLY A 108 5.72 -1.98 -1.72
CA GLY A 108 7.08 -1.62 -1.34
C GLY A 108 7.61 -2.42 -0.15
N ILE A 109 6.71 -2.92 0.70
CA ILE A 109 7.02 -3.82 1.82
C ILE A 109 6.18 -5.08 1.67
N ALA A 110 6.82 -6.22 1.57
CA ALA A 110 6.18 -7.53 1.54
C ALA A 110 6.76 -8.40 2.66
N ASN A 111 5.92 -8.77 3.61
CA ASN A 111 6.30 -9.50 4.82
C ASN A 111 5.77 -10.92 4.81
N VAL A 112 6.48 -11.84 5.47
CA VAL A 112 6.02 -13.21 5.69
C VAL A 112 5.99 -13.48 7.18
N ASN A 113 4.85 -13.92 7.69
CA ASN A 113 4.61 -14.28 9.10
C ASN A 113 4.88 -13.15 10.11
N ILE A 114 4.78 -11.91 9.64
CA ILE A 114 4.81 -10.70 10.46
C ILE A 114 3.83 -9.69 9.89
N GLY A 115 3.24 -8.84 10.73
CA GLY A 115 2.24 -7.84 10.30
C GLY A 115 2.81 -6.78 9.37
N THR A 116 1.91 -6.00 8.77
CA THR A 116 2.24 -4.92 7.82
C THR A 116 2.73 -3.64 8.50
N SER A 117 2.59 -3.51 9.82
CA SER A 117 2.98 -2.34 10.59
C SER A 117 4.46 -2.39 10.98
N GLY A 118 5.10 -1.24 10.92
CA GLY A 118 6.48 -1.08 11.33
C GLY A 118 7.49 -1.33 10.20
N ALA A 119 8.35 -0.36 10.00
CA ALA A 119 9.51 -0.48 9.14
C ALA A 119 10.77 -0.50 10.00
N GLU A 120 11.63 -1.47 9.75
CA GLU A 120 12.97 -1.51 10.33
C GLU A 120 13.82 -0.42 9.67
N ILE A 121 14.54 0.39 10.45
CA ILE A 121 15.33 1.51 9.92
C ILE A 121 16.44 1.06 8.95
N GLY A 122 16.88 -0.19 9.07
CA GLY A 122 17.83 -0.81 8.13
C GLY A 122 17.19 -1.22 6.80
N GLY A 123 15.86 -1.32 6.75
CA GLY A 123 15.08 -1.65 5.57
C GLY A 123 14.62 -0.42 4.81
N ALA A 124 14.52 -0.52 3.49
CA ALA A 124 13.98 0.54 2.65
C ALA A 124 12.47 0.66 2.85
N PHE A 125 12.01 1.80 3.37
CA PHE A 125 10.59 2.09 3.56
C PHE A 125 10.05 2.91 2.40
N GLY A 126 8.93 2.50 1.84
CA GLY A 126 8.21 3.20 0.78
C GLY A 126 7.27 2.28 0.04
N GLY A 127 6.49 2.82 -0.86
CA GLY A 127 5.44 2.11 -1.58
C GLY A 127 5.65 2.06 -3.09
N GLU A 128 4.77 1.32 -3.71
CA GLU A 128 4.58 1.25 -5.15
C GLU A 128 3.25 1.94 -5.54
N LYS A 129 3.00 2.08 -6.81
CA LYS A 129 1.78 2.68 -7.37
C LYS A 129 1.52 4.10 -6.80
N ASP A 130 0.31 4.41 -6.38
CA ASP A 130 -0.05 5.74 -5.85
C ASP A 130 0.63 6.08 -4.50
N THR A 131 1.19 5.09 -3.81
CA THR A 131 2.01 5.30 -2.61
C THR A 131 3.44 5.73 -2.91
N GLY A 132 3.79 5.89 -4.18
CA GLY A 132 5.07 6.40 -4.67
C GLY A 132 6.13 5.32 -4.86
N GLY A 133 7.18 5.65 -5.61
CA GLY A 133 8.30 4.74 -5.94
C GLY A 133 9.62 5.05 -5.24
N GLY A 134 9.63 6.02 -4.31
CA GLY A 134 10.80 6.34 -3.49
C GLY A 134 10.96 5.38 -2.31
N ARG A 135 12.14 5.43 -1.69
CA ARG A 135 12.40 4.69 -0.46
C ARG A 135 13.09 5.58 0.54
N GLU A 136 12.56 5.60 1.78
CA GLU A 136 13.22 6.13 2.96
C GLU A 136 13.97 5.02 3.68
N SER A 137 14.95 5.37 4.49
CA SER A 137 15.75 4.40 5.23
C SER A 137 16.51 3.41 4.32
N GLY A 138 17.19 2.47 4.91
CA GLY A 138 18.05 1.55 4.16
C GLY A 138 19.37 2.19 3.72
N SER A 139 20.29 1.35 3.28
CA SER A 139 21.68 1.72 3.01
C SER A 139 21.87 2.70 1.84
N ASP A 140 20.91 2.77 0.93
CA ASP A 140 20.99 3.60 -0.29
C ASP A 140 19.94 4.71 -0.36
N ALA A 141 19.19 4.96 0.72
CA ALA A 141 18.19 6.01 0.82
C ALA A 141 18.71 7.40 0.42
N TRP A 142 19.98 7.69 0.66
CA TRP A 142 20.63 8.93 0.27
C TRP A 142 20.53 9.23 -1.23
N LYS A 143 20.40 8.22 -2.09
CA LYS A 143 20.25 8.38 -3.54
C LYS A 143 18.95 9.11 -3.91
N ASN A 144 17.91 9.01 -3.09
CA ASN A 144 16.63 9.70 -3.32
C ASN A 144 16.76 11.22 -3.18
N TYR A 145 17.78 11.69 -2.46
CA TYR A 145 18.06 13.13 -2.26
C TYR A 145 19.05 13.68 -3.29
N MET A 146 19.49 12.84 -4.25
CA MET A 146 20.48 13.19 -5.25
C MET A 146 19.85 13.27 -6.64
N ARG A 147 20.19 14.32 -7.37
CA ARG A 147 19.86 14.40 -8.78
C ARG A 147 20.88 13.61 -9.60
N ARG A 148 20.41 12.64 -10.35
CA ARG A 148 21.26 11.93 -11.32
C ARG A 148 21.39 12.76 -12.57
N VAL A 149 22.64 12.99 -13.01
CA VAL A 149 22.97 13.69 -14.24
C VAL A 149 24.14 13.00 -14.93
N THR A 150 24.05 12.86 -16.23
CA THR A 150 25.22 12.52 -17.07
C THR A 150 25.83 13.81 -17.55
N ALA A 151 27.10 14.03 -17.26
CA ALA A 151 27.85 15.19 -17.72
C ALA A 151 29.04 14.72 -18.57
N THR A 152 29.17 15.27 -19.76
CA THR A 152 30.28 15.02 -20.66
C THR A 152 30.93 16.35 -20.99
N ILE A 153 32.25 16.43 -20.82
CA ILE A 153 33.05 17.60 -21.13
C ILE A 153 34.01 17.21 -22.25
N ASN A 154 33.91 17.88 -23.39
CA ASN A 154 34.89 17.77 -24.46
C ASN A 154 36.02 18.76 -24.21
N TYR A 155 37.23 18.26 -24.01
CA TYR A 155 38.45 19.06 -23.86
C TYR A 155 39.22 19.24 -25.22
N GLY A 156 38.76 18.60 -26.29
CA GLY A 156 39.30 18.77 -27.63
C GLY A 156 38.79 20.03 -28.32
N GLU A 157 39.50 20.44 -29.38
CA GLU A 157 39.10 21.55 -30.22
C GLU A 157 38.11 21.13 -31.33
N GLU A 158 37.98 19.82 -31.56
CA GLU A 158 37.08 19.25 -32.56
C GLU A 158 35.77 18.82 -31.93
N LEU A 159 34.65 18.95 -32.68
CA LEU A 159 33.35 18.45 -32.29
C LEU A 159 33.28 16.94 -32.56
N PRO A 160 33.24 16.08 -31.51
CA PRO A 160 33.04 14.67 -31.74
C PRO A 160 31.62 14.40 -32.20
N LEU A 161 31.50 13.81 -33.39
CA LEU A 161 30.19 13.45 -33.95
C LEU A 161 29.66 12.18 -33.27
N ALA A 162 28.33 12.06 -33.21
CA ALA A 162 27.70 10.83 -32.81
C ALA A 162 28.08 9.67 -33.74
N GLN A 163 28.16 8.46 -33.23
CA GLN A 163 28.53 7.28 -34.02
C GLN A 163 27.58 7.11 -35.23
N GLY A 164 28.16 7.00 -36.44
CA GLY A 164 27.41 6.85 -37.69
C GLY A 164 26.92 8.14 -38.31
N VAL A 165 27.33 9.32 -37.80
CA VAL A 165 27.06 10.63 -38.43
C VAL A 165 28.31 11.08 -39.19
N GLU A 166 28.17 11.33 -40.49
CA GLU A 166 29.16 11.95 -41.36
C GLU A 166 28.51 13.19 -42.00
N PHE A 167 29.28 14.30 -42.15
CA PHE A 167 28.84 15.50 -42.86
C PHE A 167 29.57 15.64 -44.17
#